data_17a3b5428612284a5fb80b237a48ae86
#
_entry.id   17a3b5428612284a5fb80b237a48ae86
#
_cell.length_a   1.000
_cell.length_b   1.000
_cell.length_c   1.000
_cell.angle_alpha   90.00
_cell.angle_beta   90.00
_cell.angle_gamma   90.00
#
_symmetry.space_group_name_H-M   'P 1'
#
loop_
_entity.id
_entity.type
_entity.pdbx_description
1 polymer ?
#
loop_
_entity_poly.entity_id
_entity_poly.type
_entity_poly.pdbx_seq_one_letter_code
_entity_poly.pdbx_strand_id
1 'polypeptide(L)' 'MPKGEIRIDGKVMGKDYGRYFYSPRGNMWAVTLCTYDCDDGRMFEKIELYRTKDQAREAAFRLNTEERNGFD' A
#
# COMPACT_ATOMS: atom_id res chain seq x y z
N MET A 1 15.70 14.74 -7.98
CA MET A 1 14.60 15.59 -7.99
C MET A 1 13.37 14.89 -7.43
N PRO A 2 12.56 15.60 -6.81
CA PRO A 2 11.43 14.96 -6.19
C PRO A 2 10.50 14.42 -7.26
N LYS A 3 9.83 13.38 -6.90
CA LYS A 3 8.95 12.79 -7.79
C LYS A 3 7.78 13.60 -8.02
N GLY A 4 7.64 14.64 -7.46
CA GLY A 4 6.45 15.38 -7.56
C GLY A 4 5.45 14.84 -6.59
N GLU A 5 4.49 15.64 -6.29
CA GLU A 5 3.46 15.27 -5.35
C GLU A 5 2.31 14.60 -6.08
N ILE A 6 1.70 13.65 -5.43
CA ILE A 6 0.50 13.04 -5.94
C ILE A 6 -0.66 13.70 -5.24
N ARG A 7 -1.59 14.23 -6.03
CA ARG A 7 -2.73 14.95 -5.48
C ARG A 7 -4.03 14.25 -5.87
N ILE A 8 -4.91 14.13 -4.90
CA ILE A 8 -6.23 13.58 -5.12
C ILE A 8 -7.22 14.54 -4.50
N ASP A 9 -8.16 15.05 -5.29
CA ASP A 9 -9.13 16.02 -4.83
C ASP A 9 -8.46 17.25 -4.23
N GLY A 10 -7.33 17.65 -4.81
CA GLY A 10 -6.63 18.83 -4.35
C GLY A 10 -5.77 18.63 -3.13
N LYS A 11 -5.70 17.41 -2.61
CA LYS A 11 -4.90 17.14 -1.42
C LYS A 11 -3.67 16.35 -1.77
N VAL A 12 -2.56 16.69 -1.14
CA VAL A 12 -1.29 16.02 -1.39
C VAL A 12 -1.25 14.74 -0.58
N MET A 13 -0.95 13.64 -1.23
CA MET A 13 -0.89 12.34 -0.57
C MET A 13 0.44 12.19 0.15
N GLY A 14 0.41 11.48 1.26
CA GLY A 14 1.60 11.22 2.05
C GLY A 14 2.45 10.09 1.47
N LYS A 15 3.47 9.73 2.22
CA LYS A 15 4.45 8.76 1.74
C LYS A 15 3.92 7.35 1.64
N ASP A 16 2.84 7.04 2.32
CA ASP A 16 2.28 5.70 2.30
C ASP A 16 1.35 5.47 1.12
N TYR A 17 0.97 6.53 0.43
CA TYR A 17 0.09 6.39 -0.71
C TYR A 17 0.73 5.49 -1.78
N GLY A 18 -0.03 4.52 -2.24
CA GLY A 18 0.45 3.63 -3.28
C GLY A 18 1.32 2.50 -2.79
N ARG A 19 1.49 2.38 -1.48
CA ARG A 19 2.31 1.31 -0.92
C ARG A 19 1.43 0.18 -0.44
N TYR A 20 2.01 -1.00 -0.37
CA TYR A 20 1.31 -2.19 0.07
C TYR A 20 1.67 -2.54 1.50
N PHE A 21 0.67 -2.98 2.24
CA PHE A 21 0.84 -3.34 3.64
C PHE A 21 0.19 -4.68 3.88
N TYR A 22 0.47 -5.30 4.99
CA TYR A 22 -0.20 -6.52 5.37
C TYR A 22 -0.68 -6.43 6.80
N SER A 23 -1.81 -7.05 7.07
CA SER A 23 -2.41 -6.99 8.39
C SER A 23 -3.26 -8.23 8.62
N PRO A 24 -3.50 -8.59 9.89
CA PRO A 24 -4.32 -9.75 10.18
C PRO A 24 -5.77 -9.49 9.84
N ARG A 25 -6.43 -10.53 9.36
CA ARG A 25 -7.83 -10.43 9.04
C ARG A 25 -8.48 -11.78 9.32
N GLY A 26 -9.14 -11.91 10.49
CA GLY A 26 -9.65 -13.20 10.88
C GLY A 26 -8.50 -14.15 11.11
N ASN A 27 -8.58 -15.34 10.55
CA ASN A 27 -7.46 -16.26 10.64
C ASN A 27 -6.59 -16.20 9.41
N MET A 28 -6.65 -15.14 8.65
CA MET A 28 -5.80 -14.99 7.48
C MET A 28 -5.07 -13.66 7.54
N TRP A 29 -4.23 -13.40 6.57
CA TRP A 29 -3.48 -12.17 6.49
C TRP A 29 -3.77 -11.49 5.16
N ALA A 30 -4.11 -10.23 5.22
CA ALA A 30 -4.51 -9.48 4.03
C ALA A 30 -3.38 -8.57 3.59
N VAL A 31 -3.18 -8.50 2.29
CA VAL A 31 -2.31 -7.51 1.69
C VAL A 31 -3.22 -6.39 1.19
N THR A 32 -2.91 -5.17 1.59
CA THR A 32 -3.73 -4.02 1.24
C THR A 32 -2.91 -2.96 0.55
N LEU A 33 -3.58 -2.20 -0.29
CA LEU A 33 -2.96 -1.08 -0.99
C LEU A 33 -3.52 0.21 -0.43
N CYS A 34 -2.63 1.12 -0.05
CA CYS A 34 -3.06 2.41 0.45
C CYS A 34 -3.50 3.27 -0.71
N THR A 35 -4.76 3.62 -0.75
CA THR A 35 -5.33 4.39 -1.85
C THR A 35 -5.57 5.84 -1.48
N TYR A 36 -5.31 6.23 -0.25
CA TYR A 36 -5.50 7.59 0.20
C TYR A 36 -4.69 7.77 1.49
N ASP A 37 -3.91 8.84 1.55
CA ASP A 37 -3.07 9.09 2.73
C ASP A 37 -2.95 10.58 2.96
N CYS A 38 -3.86 11.12 3.76
CA CYS A 38 -3.88 12.54 4.09
C CYS A 38 -4.09 12.72 5.57
N ASP A 39 -4.01 13.97 5.99
CA ASP A 39 -4.20 14.31 7.40
C ASP A 39 -5.56 13.88 7.92
N ASP A 40 -6.56 13.88 7.06
CA ASP A 40 -7.90 13.54 7.52
C ASP A 40 -8.15 12.03 7.49
N GLY A 41 -7.15 11.23 7.13
CA GLY A 41 -7.31 9.79 7.24
C GLY A 41 -6.59 9.05 6.15
N ARG A 42 -6.73 7.73 6.20
CA ARG A 42 -6.13 6.84 5.22
C ARG A 42 -7.19 5.85 4.76
N MET A 43 -7.04 5.41 3.52
CA MET A 43 -7.93 4.40 2.99
C MET A 43 -7.10 3.30 2.38
N PHE A 44 -7.58 2.07 2.53
CA PHE A 44 -6.88 0.90 2.04
C PHE A 44 -7.83 0.02 1.27
N GLU A 45 -7.31 -0.64 0.25
CA GLU A 45 -8.09 -1.58 -0.53
C GLU A 45 -7.46 -2.96 -0.39
N LYS A 46 -8.28 -3.96 -0.08
CA LYS A 46 -7.79 -5.32 0.04
C LYS A 46 -7.44 -5.85 -1.34
N ILE A 47 -6.24 -6.38 -1.47
CA ILE A 47 -5.76 -6.91 -2.73
C ILE A 47 -5.84 -8.44 -2.72
N GLU A 48 -5.34 -9.06 -1.65
CA GLU A 48 -5.23 -10.51 -1.62
C GLU A 48 -5.21 -10.99 -0.18
N LEU A 49 -5.66 -12.24 0.03
CA LEU A 49 -5.60 -12.87 1.33
C LEU A 49 -4.60 -14.01 1.27
N TYR A 50 -3.85 -14.16 2.35
CA TYR A 50 -2.87 -15.24 2.48
C TYR A 50 -3.09 -15.95 3.79
N ARG A 51 -2.63 -17.18 3.87
CA ARG A 51 -2.84 -17.96 5.06
C ARG A 51 -1.88 -17.63 6.19
N THR A 52 -0.68 -17.22 5.84
CA THR A 52 0.33 -16.94 6.86
C THR A 52 0.84 -15.52 6.73
N LYS A 53 1.38 -15.03 7.85
CA LYS A 53 1.97 -13.72 7.88
C LYS A 53 3.13 -13.60 6.90
N ASP A 54 3.95 -14.66 6.84
CA ASP A 54 5.12 -14.62 5.97
C ASP A 54 4.73 -14.51 4.51
N GLN A 55 3.68 -15.21 4.12
CA GLN A 55 3.22 -15.12 2.74
C GLN A 55 2.77 -13.71 2.41
N ALA A 56 2.00 -13.11 3.32
CA ALA A 56 1.50 -11.76 3.08
C ALA A 56 2.64 -10.75 3.07
N ARG A 57 3.61 -10.92 3.97
CA ARG A 57 4.73 -10.01 4.05
C ARG A 57 5.56 -10.07 2.77
N GLU A 58 5.80 -11.26 2.28
CA GLU A 58 6.56 -11.44 1.05
C GLU A 58 5.83 -10.83 -0.13
N ALA A 59 4.52 -11.05 -0.19
CA ALA A 59 3.74 -10.50 -1.29
C ALA A 59 3.76 -8.98 -1.27
N ALA A 60 3.59 -8.38 -0.08
CA ALA A 60 3.61 -6.93 0.03
C ALA A 60 4.98 -6.38 -0.35
N PHE A 61 6.03 -7.05 0.07
CA PHE A 61 7.38 -6.60 -0.26
C PHE A 61 7.62 -6.65 -1.76
N ARG A 62 7.20 -7.74 -2.39
CA ARG A 62 7.40 -7.88 -3.82
C ARG A 62 6.61 -6.83 -4.60
N LEU A 63 5.37 -6.60 -4.19
CA LEU A 63 4.56 -5.60 -4.87
C LEU A 63 5.14 -4.20 -4.71
N ASN A 64 5.61 -3.88 -3.51
CA ASN A 64 6.24 -2.58 -3.30
C ASN A 64 7.47 -2.41 -4.16
N THR A 65 8.25 -3.47 -4.29
CA THR A 65 9.48 -3.40 -5.08
C THR A 65 9.16 -3.25 -6.56
N GLU A 66 8.20 -4.01 -7.05
CA GLU A 66 7.84 -3.95 -8.46
C GLU A 66 7.24 -2.60 -8.82
N GLU A 67 6.38 -2.09 -7.94
CA GLU A 67 5.76 -0.81 -8.23
C GLU A 67 6.79 0.32 -8.25
N ARG A 68 7.74 0.24 -7.32
CA ARG A 68 8.76 1.25 -7.29
C ARG A 68 9.61 1.24 -8.55
N ASN A 69 9.97 0.05 -8.99
CA ASN A 69 10.76 -0.07 -10.20
C ASN A 69 10.03 0.50 -11.39
N GLY A 70 8.74 0.37 -11.41
CA GLY A 70 7.97 0.85 -12.51
C GLY A 70 7.91 2.37 -12.60
N PHE A 71 8.28 3.04 -11.53
CA PHE A 71 8.24 4.49 -11.49
C PHE A 71 9.57 5.14 -11.83
N ASP A 72 10.59 4.38 -11.96
CA ASP A 72 11.91 4.95 -12.27
C ASP A 72 12.16 5.10 -13.76
#